data_bd8f507b5a38719961fcd3fa7df09d08
#
_entry.id   bd8f507b5a38719961fcd3fa7df09d08
#
_cell.length_a   1.000
_cell.length_b   1.000
_cell.length_c   1.000
_cell.angle_alpha   90.00
_cell.angle_beta   90.00
_cell.angle_gamma   90.00
#
_symmetry.space_group_name_H-M   'P 1'
#
loop_
_entity.id
_entity.type
_entity.pdbx_description
1 polymer ?
#
loop_
_entity_poly.entity_id
_entity_poly.type
_entity_poly.pdbx_seq_one_letter_code
_entity_poly.pdbx_strand_id
1 'polypeptide(L)'
;LKNSSLLPHVNAGTLTKEEINKLKPVTASMGMMLENTSRRLTKKGMPHYACPDKVPIQRIRTMDNMGILRIPFTTGILVGIGETWQERIETLQAIQNSHLKFGHIQEVIVQNFVPKQDIKMKFYPKPKHNDFLKTIALARLILSPDISIQAPPNLSLEHPEYLKVGLNDWGGISPITKDFINPENKWPIIKDLNNASKLMGYSLKERLTVYPKFQNEKDGFLHQHIRTKMELLSCDNGLAKEQYIQ
;
A
#
# COMPACT_ATOMS: atom_id res chain seq x y z
N LEU A 1 17.78 -11.66 -8.38
CA LEU A 1 16.91 -12.04 -9.51
C LEU A 1 17.41 -13.25 -10.31
N LYS A 2 18.71 -13.38 -10.59
CA LYS A 2 19.22 -14.49 -11.44
C LYS A 2 19.01 -15.88 -10.84
N ASN A 3 19.01 -16.00 -9.51
CA ASN A 3 18.99 -17.27 -8.78
C ASN A 3 17.69 -17.50 -7.97
N SER A 4 16.62 -16.75 -8.25
CA SER A 4 15.38 -16.80 -7.48
C SER A 4 14.18 -16.49 -8.37
N SER A 5 13.04 -17.12 -8.10
CA SER A 5 11.74 -16.81 -8.71
C SER A 5 11.04 -15.61 -8.09
N LEU A 6 11.62 -14.98 -7.07
CA LEU A 6 11.00 -13.83 -6.37
C LEU A 6 10.81 -12.63 -7.30
N LEU A 7 9.69 -11.94 -7.13
CA LEU A 7 9.39 -10.65 -7.74
C LEU A 7 9.64 -9.54 -6.71
N PRO A 8 10.70 -8.71 -6.87
CA PRO A 8 11.00 -7.67 -5.90
C PRO A 8 9.96 -6.55 -5.91
N HIS A 9 9.53 -6.14 -4.72
CA HIS A 9 8.84 -4.88 -4.46
C HIS A 9 9.79 -3.97 -3.69
N VAL A 10 10.13 -2.82 -4.25
CA VAL A 10 11.13 -1.90 -3.65
C VAL A 10 10.41 -0.76 -2.94
N ASN A 11 10.67 -0.63 -1.62
CA ASN A 11 10.16 0.45 -0.80
C ASN A 11 11.35 1.22 -0.17
N ALA A 12 11.99 2.07 -0.98
CA ALA A 12 13.23 2.78 -0.63
C ALA A 12 13.01 4.26 -0.21
N GLY A 13 11.75 4.66 0.04
CA GLY A 13 11.42 6.05 0.40
C GLY A 13 11.40 6.99 -0.81
N THR A 14 11.81 8.25 -0.61
CA THR A 14 11.85 9.25 -1.67
C THR A 14 13.03 9.00 -2.61
N LEU A 15 12.74 8.97 -3.91
CA LEU A 15 13.71 8.67 -4.96
C LEU A 15 13.65 9.71 -6.09
N THR A 16 14.81 9.97 -6.70
CA THR A 16 14.92 10.73 -7.95
C THR A 16 14.52 9.88 -9.16
N LYS A 17 14.28 10.50 -10.30
CA LYS A 17 14.00 9.78 -11.56
C LYS A 17 15.15 8.85 -11.96
N GLU A 18 16.37 9.27 -11.77
CA GLU A 18 17.59 8.53 -12.09
C GLU A 18 17.68 7.25 -11.24
N GLU A 19 17.39 7.34 -9.95
CA GLU A 19 17.37 6.20 -9.01
C GLU A 19 16.25 5.23 -9.38
N ILE A 20 15.05 5.72 -9.64
CA ILE A 20 13.91 4.89 -10.07
C ILE A 20 14.24 4.17 -11.37
N ASN A 21 14.82 4.89 -12.34
CA ASN A 21 15.18 4.29 -13.64
C ASN A 21 16.23 3.19 -13.51
N LYS A 22 17.19 3.32 -12.59
CA LYS A 22 18.17 2.26 -12.26
C LYS A 22 17.52 1.03 -11.64
N LEU A 23 16.45 1.20 -10.85
CA LEU A 23 15.75 0.11 -10.19
C LEU A 23 14.72 -0.58 -11.10
N LYS A 24 14.17 0.12 -12.09
CA LYS A 24 13.12 -0.41 -12.98
C LYS A 24 13.44 -1.78 -13.59
N PRO A 25 14.65 -2.10 -14.07
CA PRO A 25 14.95 -3.40 -14.64
C PRO A 25 14.90 -4.57 -13.66
N VAL A 26 14.95 -4.29 -12.36
CA VAL A 26 15.07 -5.32 -11.31
C VAL A 26 13.90 -5.33 -10.31
N THR A 27 12.87 -4.51 -10.54
CA THR A 27 11.71 -4.44 -9.66
C THR A 27 10.41 -4.70 -10.42
N ALA A 28 9.48 -5.40 -9.78
CA ALA A 28 8.14 -5.63 -10.33
C ALA A 28 7.18 -4.49 -9.99
N SER A 29 7.35 -3.90 -8.82
CA SER A 29 6.58 -2.75 -8.34
C SER A 29 7.40 -1.98 -7.32
N MET A 30 7.01 -0.73 -7.05
CA MET A 30 7.63 0.08 -6.00
C MET A 30 6.57 0.65 -5.08
N GLY A 31 6.98 0.99 -3.85
CA GLY A 31 6.10 1.57 -2.87
C GLY A 31 6.74 2.72 -2.10
N MET A 32 5.91 3.66 -1.69
CA MET A 32 6.23 4.69 -0.71
C MET A 32 4.93 5.28 -0.20
N MET A 33 4.72 5.21 1.11
CA MET A 33 3.55 5.83 1.73
C MET A 33 3.62 7.34 1.59
N LEU A 34 2.59 7.98 0.98
CA LEU A 34 2.47 9.45 0.99
C LEU A 34 2.26 9.95 2.42
N GLU A 35 1.60 9.16 3.24
CA GLU A 35 1.20 9.38 4.63
C GLU A 35 0.22 10.54 4.79
N ASN A 36 0.64 11.78 4.50
CA ASN A 36 -0.21 12.95 4.56
C ASN A 36 0.37 14.11 3.74
N THR A 37 -0.48 14.95 3.17
CA THR A 37 -0.08 16.14 2.39
C THR A 37 0.05 17.41 3.22
N SER A 38 -0.32 17.36 4.51
CA SER A 38 -0.31 18.55 5.36
C SER A 38 1.10 18.96 5.78
N ARG A 39 1.48 20.17 5.36
CA ARG A 39 2.72 20.81 5.84
C ARG A 39 2.67 21.14 7.35
N ARG A 40 1.48 21.20 7.95
CA ARG A 40 1.30 21.38 9.40
C ARG A 40 1.99 20.26 10.18
N LEU A 41 1.89 19.03 9.70
CA LEU A 41 2.48 17.85 10.35
C LEU A 41 4.03 17.84 10.33
N THR A 42 4.68 18.70 9.53
CA THR A 42 6.14 18.87 9.54
C THR A 42 6.64 19.97 10.48
N LYS A 43 5.75 20.74 11.14
CA LYS A 43 6.11 21.79 12.08
C LYS A 43 6.65 21.22 13.40
N LYS A 44 7.37 22.06 14.16
CA LYS A 44 7.90 21.69 15.50
C LYS A 44 6.77 21.17 16.40
N GLY A 45 6.99 20.03 17.05
CA GLY A 45 6.00 19.37 17.91
C GLY A 45 5.03 18.41 17.18
N MET A 46 5.06 18.36 15.85
CA MET A 46 4.23 17.49 15.04
C MET A 46 4.99 16.21 14.62
N PRO A 47 4.28 15.15 14.20
CA PRO A 47 4.87 13.81 13.99
C PRO A 47 5.97 13.75 12.94
N HIS A 48 5.91 14.58 11.91
CA HIS A 48 6.89 14.61 10.82
C HIS A 48 7.98 15.69 11.01
N TYR A 49 8.06 16.29 12.20
CA TYR A 49 9.07 17.30 12.48
C TYR A 49 10.49 16.73 12.37
N ALA A 50 11.38 17.47 11.71
CA ALA A 50 12.77 17.09 11.44
C ALA A 50 12.95 15.80 10.62
N CYS A 51 11.92 15.40 9.86
CA CYS A 51 11.99 14.26 8.94
C CYS A 51 11.93 14.80 7.48
N PRO A 52 13.07 15.08 6.84
CA PRO A 52 13.12 15.71 5.51
C PRO A 52 12.47 14.83 4.43
N ASP A 53 12.55 13.53 4.56
CA ASP A 53 11.91 12.55 3.67
C ASP A 53 10.37 12.50 3.83
N LYS A 54 9.80 13.09 4.90
CA LYS A 54 8.37 13.21 5.14
C LYS A 54 7.77 14.53 4.62
N VAL A 55 8.56 15.37 3.98
CA VAL A 55 8.07 16.62 3.39
C VAL A 55 7.13 16.29 2.22
N PRO A 56 5.84 16.71 2.25
CA PRO A 56 4.82 16.23 1.32
C PRO A 56 5.18 16.40 -0.15
N ILE A 57 5.74 17.57 -0.53
CA ILE A 57 6.09 17.85 -1.92
C ILE A 57 7.15 16.88 -2.49
N GLN A 58 8.07 16.40 -1.66
CA GLN A 58 9.07 15.42 -2.10
C GLN A 58 8.43 14.06 -2.36
N ARG A 59 7.50 13.64 -1.50
CA ARG A 59 6.76 12.38 -1.67
C ARG A 59 5.83 12.43 -2.87
N ILE A 60 5.13 13.55 -3.08
CA ILE A 60 4.32 13.75 -4.29
C ILE A 60 5.19 13.69 -5.55
N ARG A 61 6.36 14.34 -5.57
CA ARG A 61 7.31 14.26 -6.69
C ARG A 61 7.77 12.83 -6.96
N THR A 62 8.10 12.07 -5.92
CA THR A 62 8.49 10.66 -6.07
C THR A 62 7.34 9.84 -6.64
N MET A 63 6.12 10.00 -6.14
CA MET A 63 4.91 9.35 -6.66
C MET A 63 4.68 9.68 -8.14
N ASP A 64 4.76 10.96 -8.52
CA ASP A 64 4.62 11.39 -9.92
C ASP A 64 5.77 10.85 -10.80
N ASN A 65 6.99 10.79 -10.30
CA ASN A 65 8.13 10.20 -11.01
C ASN A 65 7.92 8.71 -11.28
N MET A 66 7.31 7.96 -10.35
CA MET A 66 6.91 6.56 -10.58
C MET A 66 5.92 6.47 -11.75
N GLY A 67 4.95 7.39 -11.80
CA GLY A 67 3.99 7.47 -12.91
C GLY A 67 4.64 7.79 -14.25
N ILE A 68 5.52 8.80 -14.31
CA ILE A 68 6.26 9.19 -15.51
C ILE A 68 7.09 8.00 -16.05
N LEU A 69 7.69 7.23 -15.15
CA LEU A 69 8.53 6.08 -15.49
C LEU A 69 7.75 4.77 -15.63
N ARG A 70 6.41 4.83 -15.53
CA ARG A 70 5.53 3.66 -15.63
C ARG A 70 5.97 2.53 -14.70
N ILE A 71 5.99 2.80 -13.40
CA ILE A 71 6.22 1.83 -12.34
C ILE A 71 4.88 1.52 -11.67
N PRO A 72 4.44 0.26 -11.57
CA PRO A 72 3.30 -0.11 -10.73
C PRO A 72 3.59 0.32 -9.30
N PHE A 73 2.75 1.19 -8.72
CA PHE A 73 3.09 1.89 -7.50
C PHE A 73 2.07 1.67 -6.38
N THR A 74 2.57 1.36 -5.20
CA THR A 74 1.81 1.29 -3.95
C THR A 74 2.10 2.54 -3.12
N THR A 75 1.05 3.21 -2.67
CA THR A 75 1.15 4.35 -1.76
C THR A 75 0.14 4.22 -0.64
N GLY A 76 -0.06 5.25 0.18
CA GLY A 76 -1.07 5.18 1.23
C GLY A 76 -1.07 6.39 2.15
N ILE A 77 -2.01 6.35 3.08
CA ILE A 77 -2.20 7.37 4.12
C ILE A 77 -1.98 6.77 5.51
N LEU A 78 -1.50 7.56 6.45
CA LEU A 78 -1.34 7.18 7.86
C LEU A 78 -2.38 7.91 8.71
N VAL A 79 -3.22 7.14 9.40
CA VAL A 79 -4.39 7.63 10.15
C VAL A 79 -4.11 7.61 11.65
N GLY A 80 -4.40 8.72 12.33
CA GLY A 80 -4.25 8.83 13.79
C GLY A 80 -2.96 9.48 14.25
N ILE A 81 -2.26 10.20 13.37
CA ILE A 81 -1.04 10.95 13.72
C ILE A 81 -1.32 12.43 14.05
N GLY A 82 -2.59 12.80 14.25
CA GLY A 82 -3.00 14.19 14.55
C GLY A 82 -3.43 14.97 13.31
N GLU A 83 -3.66 14.31 12.20
CA GLU A 83 -4.26 14.87 10.99
C GLU A 83 -5.76 15.12 11.18
N THR A 84 -6.29 16.09 10.45
CA THR A 84 -7.73 16.38 10.36
C THR A 84 -8.40 15.56 9.26
N TRP A 85 -9.73 15.50 9.27
CA TRP A 85 -10.52 14.91 8.18
C TRP A 85 -10.25 15.57 6.83
N GLN A 86 -10.13 16.90 6.84
CA GLN A 86 -9.82 17.65 5.62
C GLN A 86 -8.44 17.25 5.07
N GLU A 87 -7.43 17.10 5.93
CA GLU A 87 -6.09 16.67 5.52
C GLU A 87 -6.06 15.23 4.98
N ARG A 88 -6.94 14.33 5.47
CA ARG A 88 -7.14 12.98 4.88
C ARG A 88 -7.73 13.08 3.48
N ILE A 89 -8.79 13.89 3.30
CA ILE A 89 -9.42 14.12 1.99
C ILE A 89 -8.41 14.66 0.99
N GLU A 90 -7.68 15.72 1.34
CA GLU A 90 -6.66 16.34 0.48
C GLU A 90 -5.55 15.35 0.09
N THR A 91 -5.16 14.46 1.02
CA THR A 91 -4.16 13.42 0.76
C THR A 91 -4.69 12.38 -0.23
N LEU A 92 -5.92 11.90 -0.06
CA LEU A 92 -6.55 10.97 -1.01
C LEU A 92 -6.76 11.61 -2.38
N GLN A 93 -7.14 12.89 -2.44
CA GLN A 93 -7.26 13.65 -3.69
C GLN A 93 -5.91 13.81 -4.40
N ALA A 94 -4.83 14.05 -3.66
CA ALA A 94 -3.48 14.12 -4.25
C ALA A 94 -3.07 12.79 -4.87
N ILE A 95 -3.37 11.66 -4.22
CA ILE A 95 -3.15 10.32 -4.76
C ILE A 95 -3.99 10.12 -6.03
N GLN A 96 -5.29 10.44 -5.96
CA GLN A 96 -6.20 10.31 -7.09
C GLN A 96 -5.75 11.16 -8.30
N ASN A 97 -5.34 12.40 -8.07
CA ASN A 97 -4.85 13.28 -9.13
C ASN A 97 -3.61 12.74 -9.82
N SER A 98 -2.67 12.16 -9.08
CA SER A 98 -1.50 11.48 -9.65
C SER A 98 -1.91 10.25 -10.46
N HIS A 99 -2.86 9.46 -9.96
CA HIS A 99 -3.38 8.30 -10.68
C HIS A 99 -4.10 8.70 -11.98
N LEU A 100 -4.97 9.69 -11.95
CA LEU A 100 -5.66 10.19 -13.14
C LEU A 100 -4.69 10.65 -14.23
N LYS A 101 -3.55 11.21 -13.82
CA LYS A 101 -2.53 11.70 -14.75
C LYS A 101 -1.69 10.58 -15.38
N PHE A 102 -1.39 9.52 -14.63
CA PHE A 102 -0.39 8.53 -15.05
C PHE A 102 -0.91 7.08 -15.06
N GLY A 103 -2.01 6.79 -14.42
CA GLY A 103 -2.60 5.44 -14.36
C GLY A 103 -1.78 4.39 -13.62
N HIS A 104 -0.83 4.78 -12.77
CA HIS A 104 0.24 3.92 -12.25
C HIS A 104 0.02 3.39 -10.83
N ILE A 105 -0.93 3.95 -10.08
CA ILE A 105 -1.17 3.52 -8.70
C ILE A 105 -2.02 2.26 -8.71
N GLN A 106 -1.46 1.17 -8.21
CA GLN A 106 -2.13 -0.12 -8.13
C GLN A 106 -2.86 -0.31 -6.80
N GLU A 107 -2.35 0.29 -5.71
CA GLU A 107 -2.80 0.04 -4.35
C GLU A 107 -2.61 1.27 -3.47
N VAL A 108 -3.60 1.52 -2.63
CA VAL A 108 -3.56 2.54 -1.58
C VAL A 108 -3.77 1.88 -0.23
N ILE A 109 -2.77 1.98 0.63
CA ILE A 109 -2.79 1.46 2.00
C ILE A 109 -3.41 2.51 2.92
N VAL A 110 -4.51 2.18 3.57
CA VAL A 110 -5.02 2.93 4.71
C VAL A 110 -4.45 2.28 5.96
N GLN A 111 -3.45 2.93 6.56
CA GLN A 111 -2.75 2.37 7.72
C GLN A 111 -3.12 3.13 8.99
N ASN A 112 -3.51 2.41 10.03
CA ASN A 112 -3.74 2.98 11.35
C ASN A 112 -2.41 3.12 12.11
N PHE A 113 -2.24 4.26 12.78
CA PHE A 113 -1.13 4.50 13.69
C PHE A 113 -1.21 3.56 14.90
N VAL A 114 -0.07 2.96 15.24
CA VAL A 114 0.10 2.16 16.45
C VAL A 114 1.21 2.78 17.29
N PRO A 115 0.92 3.27 18.51
CA PRO A 115 1.93 3.87 19.37
C PRO A 115 2.96 2.81 19.81
N LYS A 116 4.25 3.19 19.83
CA LYS A 116 5.36 2.33 20.26
C LYS A 116 6.10 2.98 21.42
N GLN A 117 6.75 2.18 22.24
CA GLN A 117 7.40 2.65 23.47
C GLN A 117 8.58 3.60 23.22
N ASP A 118 9.28 3.44 22.12
CA ASP A 118 10.51 4.13 21.74
C ASP A 118 10.28 5.40 20.90
N ILE A 119 9.03 5.77 20.61
CA ILE A 119 8.71 6.97 19.83
C ILE A 119 8.13 8.10 20.69
N LYS A 120 8.29 9.33 20.22
CA LYS A 120 7.73 10.52 20.89
C LYS A 120 6.20 10.46 21.07
N MET A 121 5.51 9.78 20.17
CA MET A 121 4.05 9.62 20.17
C MET A 121 3.57 8.40 20.99
N LYS A 122 4.39 7.83 21.87
CA LYS A 122 4.03 6.62 22.65
C LYS A 122 2.75 6.73 23.48
N PHE A 123 2.33 7.94 23.85
CA PHE A 123 1.09 8.20 24.60
C PHE A 123 -0.07 8.67 23.70
N TYR A 124 0.12 8.77 22.40
CA TYR A 124 -0.97 9.11 21.48
C TYR A 124 -1.95 7.93 21.38
N PRO A 125 -3.25 8.20 21.36
CA PRO A 125 -4.23 7.12 21.20
C PRO A 125 -4.16 6.55 19.78
N LYS A 126 -4.47 5.26 19.66
CA LYS A 126 -4.81 4.68 18.34
C LYS A 126 -6.04 5.38 17.77
N PRO A 127 -6.20 5.47 16.44
CA PRO A 127 -7.44 5.98 15.85
C PRO A 127 -8.62 5.11 16.30
N LYS A 128 -9.77 5.73 16.54
CA LYS A 128 -10.99 4.99 16.87
C LYS A 128 -11.37 4.11 15.68
N HIS A 129 -11.84 2.89 15.95
CA HIS A 129 -12.23 1.93 14.93
C HIS A 129 -13.20 2.53 13.89
N ASN A 130 -14.27 3.20 14.37
CA ASN A 130 -15.26 3.83 13.48
C ASN A 130 -14.65 4.95 12.60
N ASP A 131 -13.69 5.73 13.10
CA ASP A 131 -12.99 6.74 12.30
C ASP A 131 -12.11 6.08 11.23
N PHE A 132 -11.53 4.92 11.53
CA PHE A 132 -10.75 4.15 10.58
C PHE A 132 -11.65 3.56 9.48
N LEU A 133 -12.80 2.95 9.84
CA LEU A 133 -13.80 2.47 8.88
C LEU A 133 -14.28 3.59 7.94
N LYS A 134 -14.61 4.75 8.50
CA LYS A 134 -15.00 5.93 7.69
C LYS A 134 -13.89 6.37 6.74
N THR A 135 -12.62 6.23 7.15
CA THR A 135 -11.49 6.59 6.28
C THR A 135 -11.33 5.61 5.12
N ILE A 136 -11.54 4.31 5.33
CA ILE A 136 -11.55 3.30 4.25
C ILE A 136 -12.71 3.60 3.28
N ALA A 137 -13.92 3.86 3.80
CA ALA A 137 -15.08 4.23 2.97
C ALA A 137 -14.80 5.50 2.15
N LEU A 138 -14.21 6.52 2.78
CA LEU A 138 -13.83 7.75 2.10
C LEU A 138 -12.80 7.51 0.99
N ALA A 139 -11.79 6.66 1.25
CA ALA A 139 -10.83 6.26 0.24
C ALA A 139 -11.52 5.58 -0.96
N ARG A 140 -12.48 4.68 -0.72
CA ARG A 140 -13.25 4.04 -1.79
C ARG A 140 -14.10 5.01 -2.62
N LEU A 141 -14.63 6.07 -2.00
CA LEU A 141 -15.42 7.09 -2.69
C LEU A 141 -14.58 8.07 -3.51
N ILE A 142 -13.35 8.37 -3.07
CA ILE A 142 -12.48 9.35 -3.73
C ILE A 142 -11.62 8.70 -4.81
N LEU A 143 -11.08 7.51 -4.54
CA LEU A 143 -10.14 6.85 -5.43
C LEU A 143 -10.84 6.14 -6.59
N SER A 144 -10.17 6.07 -7.73
CA SER A 144 -10.63 5.30 -8.88
C SER A 144 -10.93 3.84 -8.51
N PRO A 145 -11.97 3.23 -9.07
CA PRO A 145 -12.39 1.86 -8.73
C PRO A 145 -11.33 0.80 -9.07
N ASP A 146 -10.41 1.10 -9.96
CA ASP A 146 -9.30 0.24 -10.37
C ASP A 146 -8.08 0.32 -9.44
N ILE A 147 -8.10 1.21 -8.44
CA ILE A 147 -7.13 1.21 -7.35
C ILE A 147 -7.61 0.26 -6.24
N SER A 148 -6.78 -0.68 -5.85
CA SER A 148 -7.07 -1.51 -4.67
C SER A 148 -6.86 -0.74 -3.38
N ILE A 149 -7.77 -0.92 -2.42
CA ILE A 149 -7.64 -0.36 -1.08
C ILE A 149 -7.25 -1.47 -0.13
N GLN A 150 -6.12 -1.29 0.53
CA GLN A 150 -5.55 -2.21 1.51
C GLN A 150 -5.60 -1.60 2.91
N ALA A 151 -5.79 -2.44 3.91
CA ALA A 151 -5.49 -2.13 5.31
C ALA A 151 -4.84 -3.34 5.99
N PRO A 152 -3.80 -3.14 6.83
CA PRO A 152 -3.11 -4.23 7.50
C PRO A 152 -4.04 -4.97 8.47
N PRO A 153 -4.27 -6.28 8.30
CA PRO A 153 -5.22 -7.02 9.15
C PRO A 153 -4.66 -7.37 10.54
N ASN A 154 -3.34 -7.28 10.73
CA ASN A 154 -2.69 -7.56 12.00
C ASN A 154 -2.78 -6.40 13.01
N LEU A 155 -3.23 -5.23 12.60
CA LEU A 155 -3.29 -4.05 13.47
C LEU A 155 -4.64 -3.88 14.18
N SER A 156 -5.64 -4.71 13.88
CA SER A 156 -6.95 -4.70 14.52
C SER A 156 -7.60 -6.08 14.49
N LEU A 157 -8.21 -6.51 15.59
CA LEU A 157 -9.03 -7.72 15.63
C LEU A 157 -10.35 -7.56 14.86
N GLU A 158 -10.78 -6.33 14.63
CA GLU A 158 -12.03 -6.00 13.94
C GLU A 158 -11.83 -5.85 12.42
N HIS A 159 -10.66 -6.27 11.88
CA HIS A 159 -10.33 -6.17 10.46
C HIS A 159 -11.39 -6.75 9.49
N PRO A 160 -12.19 -7.78 9.81
CA PRO A 160 -13.22 -8.24 8.88
C PRO A 160 -14.24 -7.16 8.49
N GLU A 161 -14.47 -6.18 9.36
CA GLU A 161 -15.39 -5.07 9.07
C GLU A 161 -14.88 -4.13 7.97
N TYR A 162 -13.58 -4.13 7.67
CA TYR A 162 -13.01 -3.32 6.61
C TYR A 162 -13.59 -3.69 5.23
N LEU A 163 -13.96 -4.96 5.02
CA LEU A 163 -14.61 -5.43 3.80
C LEU A 163 -15.98 -4.77 3.56
N LYS A 164 -16.73 -4.47 4.62
CA LYS A 164 -18.04 -3.81 4.54
C LYS A 164 -17.97 -2.37 4.02
N VAL A 165 -16.81 -1.74 4.14
CA VAL A 165 -16.60 -0.32 3.82
C VAL A 165 -15.69 -0.11 2.61
N GLY A 166 -15.47 -1.15 1.80
CA GLY A 166 -14.83 -1.03 0.48
C GLY A 166 -13.37 -1.43 0.41
N LEU A 167 -12.83 -2.09 1.46
CA LEU A 167 -11.54 -2.76 1.37
C LEU A 167 -11.65 -3.94 0.40
N ASN A 168 -10.63 -4.15 -0.42
CA ASN A 168 -10.57 -5.27 -1.37
C ASN A 168 -9.17 -5.92 -1.47
N ASP A 169 -8.25 -5.58 -0.57
CA ASP A 169 -6.93 -6.19 -0.50
C ASP A 169 -6.43 -6.25 0.96
N TRP A 170 -5.78 -7.34 1.34
CA TRP A 170 -5.19 -7.51 2.67
C TRP A 170 -3.68 -7.22 2.68
N GLY A 171 -3.09 -6.96 1.52
CA GLY A 171 -1.66 -6.75 1.36
C GLY A 171 -0.83 -8.04 1.44
N GLY A 172 0.43 -7.86 1.74
CA GLY A 172 1.35 -8.98 1.92
C GLY A 172 1.21 -9.59 3.31
N ILE A 173 0.69 -10.81 3.38
CA ILE A 173 0.58 -11.59 4.63
C ILE A 173 1.69 -12.64 4.63
N SER A 174 2.55 -12.65 5.65
CA SER A 174 3.58 -13.67 5.81
C SER A 174 3.16 -14.73 6.83
N PRO A 175 2.99 -15.98 6.43
CA PRO A 175 2.75 -17.07 7.39
C PRO A 175 4.00 -17.47 8.17
N ILE A 176 5.19 -17.03 7.74
CA ILE A 176 6.48 -17.49 8.27
C ILE A 176 7.19 -16.39 9.07
N THR A 177 7.20 -15.16 8.55
CA THR A 177 7.92 -14.04 9.17
C THR A 177 6.97 -13.15 9.96
N LYS A 178 7.46 -12.56 11.05
CA LYS A 178 6.74 -11.52 11.78
C LYS A 178 6.70 -10.21 10.99
N ASP A 179 5.76 -9.34 11.32
CA ASP A 179 5.80 -7.95 10.87
C ASP A 179 6.97 -7.25 11.57
N PHE A 180 7.98 -6.81 10.81
CA PHE A 180 9.15 -6.13 11.37
C PHE A 180 8.87 -4.69 11.79
N ILE A 181 7.77 -4.10 11.30
CA ILE A 181 7.34 -2.75 11.69
C ILE A 181 6.50 -2.82 12.96
N ASN A 182 5.64 -3.83 13.10
CA ASN A 182 4.78 -4.05 14.26
C ASN A 182 4.97 -5.47 14.81
N PRO A 183 6.15 -5.80 15.35
CA PRO A 183 6.49 -7.18 15.74
C PRO A 183 5.63 -7.73 16.88
N GLU A 184 4.96 -6.85 17.61
CA GLU A 184 3.99 -7.18 18.65
C GLU A 184 2.63 -7.66 18.11
N ASN A 185 2.33 -7.34 16.84
CA ASN A 185 1.08 -7.70 16.18
C ASN A 185 1.34 -8.84 15.19
N LYS A 186 0.91 -10.05 15.55
CA LYS A 186 1.06 -11.23 14.69
C LYS A 186 0.16 -11.12 13.46
N TRP A 187 0.66 -11.61 12.32
CA TRP A 187 -0.17 -11.80 11.13
C TRP A 187 -1.31 -12.78 11.44
N PRO A 188 -2.53 -12.52 10.97
CA PRO A 188 -3.60 -13.51 11.02
C PRO A 188 -3.25 -14.72 10.15
N ILE A 189 -3.80 -15.86 10.49
CA ILE A 189 -3.68 -17.07 9.70
C ILE A 189 -4.45 -16.88 8.39
N ILE A 190 -3.88 -17.25 7.27
CA ILE A 190 -4.51 -17.05 5.92
C ILE A 190 -5.89 -17.73 5.87
N LYS A 191 -6.04 -18.92 6.49
CA LYS A 191 -7.32 -19.61 6.59
C LYS A 191 -8.39 -18.78 7.32
N ASP A 192 -8.01 -18.06 8.37
CA ASP A 192 -8.95 -17.22 9.12
C ASP A 192 -9.37 -15.99 8.29
N LEU A 193 -8.44 -15.38 7.56
CA LEU A 193 -8.76 -14.32 6.60
C LEU A 193 -9.69 -14.81 5.47
N ASN A 194 -9.46 -16.02 4.96
CA ASN A 194 -10.33 -16.62 3.95
C ASN A 194 -11.74 -16.86 4.51
N ASN A 195 -11.85 -17.40 5.72
CA ASN A 195 -13.14 -17.62 6.38
C ASN A 195 -13.87 -16.29 6.64
N ALA A 196 -13.17 -15.28 7.14
CA ALA A 196 -13.73 -13.94 7.36
C ALA A 196 -14.21 -13.32 6.05
N SER A 197 -13.44 -13.46 4.97
CA SER A 197 -13.83 -12.98 3.64
C SER A 197 -15.07 -13.68 3.12
N LYS A 198 -15.15 -15.02 3.24
CA LYS A 198 -16.33 -15.81 2.82
C LYS A 198 -17.58 -15.43 3.59
N LEU A 199 -17.49 -15.18 4.91
CA LEU A 199 -18.62 -14.72 5.72
C LEU A 199 -19.17 -13.37 5.27
N MET A 200 -18.33 -12.54 4.65
CA MET A 200 -18.71 -11.25 4.07
C MET A 200 -19.13 -11.35 2.58
N GLY A 201 -19.23 -12.57 2.02
CA GLY A 201 -19.61 -12.79 0.62
C GLY A 201 -18.48 -12.63 -0.38
N TYR A 202 -17.21 -12.61 0.06
CA TYR A 202 -16.05 -12.43 -0.82
C TYR A 202 -15.22 -13.72 -0.92
N SER A 203 -14.49 -13.87 -2.02
CA SER A 203 -13.52 -14.94 -2.23
C SER A 203 -12.11 -14.38 -2.13
N LEU A 204 -11.33 -14.84 -1.14
CA LEU A 204 -9.92 -14.49 -1.03
C LEU A 204 -9.12 -15.17 -2.16
N LYS A 205 -8.24 -14.41 -2.83
CA LYS A 205 -7.36 -14.87 -3.89
C LYS A 205 -5.93 -14.40 -3.65
N GLU A 206 -4.97 -15.24 -3.98
CA GLU A 206 -3.56 -14.86 -3.96
C GLU A 206 -3.23 -13.99 -5.19
N ARG A 207 -2.47 -12.93 -4.97
CA ARG A 207 -1.96 -12.07 -6.02
C ARG A 207 -0.43 -11.96 -5.98
N LEU A 208 0.14 -11.57 -7.11
CA LEU A 208 1.54 -11.17 -7.17
C LEU A 208 1.72 -9.74 -6.62
N THR A 209 2.97 -9.32 -6.43
CA THR A 209 3.31 -7.95 -6.02
C THR A 209 2.96 -6.89 -7.09
N VAL A 210 2.66 -7.32 -8.31
CA VAL A 210 2.14 -6.50 -9.40
C VAL A 210 0.73 -6.96 -9.76
N TYR A 211 -0.22 -6.03 -9.79
CA TYR A 211 -1.62 -6.36 -10.06
C TYR A 211 -1.86 -6.70 -11.55
N PRO A 212 -2.88 -7.52 -11.87
CA PRO A 212 -3.16 -7.98 -13.24
C PRO A 212 -3.23 -6.86 -14.27
N LYS A 213 -3.83 -5.72 -13.93
CA LYS A 213 -3.93 -4.54 -14.80
C LYS A 213 -2.56 -4.06 -15.35
N PHE A 214 -1.49 -4.22 -14.59
CA PHE A 214 -0.16 -3.72 -14.93
C PHE A 214 0.73 -4.76 -15.64
N GLN A 215 0.19 -5.94 -15.90
CA GLN A 215 0.94 -7.05 -16.48
C GLN A 215 0.95 -7.05 -18.02
N ASN A 216 0.08 -6.23 -18.65
CA ASN A 216 0.01 -6.13 -20.10
C ASN A 216 1.30 -5.53 -20.68
N GLU A 217 1.84 -6.20 -21.71
CA GLU A 217 3.06 -5.76 -22.37
C GLU A 217 2.97 -4.38 -23.01
N LYS A 218 1.84 -4.09 -23.65
CA LYS A 218 1.61 -2.84 -24.39
C LYS A 218 1.67 -1.61 -23.49
N ASP A 219 1.42 -1.77 -22.20
CA ASP A 219 1.37 -0.64 -21.26
C ASP A 219 2.76 -0.23 -20.76
N GLY A 220 3.80 -1.03 -20.98
CA GLY A 220 5.19 -0.71 -20.70
C GLY A 220 5.53 -0.52 -19.21
N PHE A 221 4.70 -1.06 -18.29
CA PHE A 221 4.94 -0.97 -16.85
C PHE A 221 6.06 -1.90 -16.39
N LEU A 222 6.17 -3.08 -16.97
CA LEU A 222 7.15 -4.09 -16.56
C LEU A 222 8.32 -4.18 -17.53
N HIS A 223 9.53 -4.25 -16.96
CA HIS A 223 10.71 -4.60 -17.74
C HIS A 223 10.67 -6.07 -18.18
N GLN A 224 11.23 -6.39 -19.35
CA GLN A 224 11.18 -7.75 -19.93
C GLN A 224 11.64 -8.86 -18.95
N HIS A 225 12.72 -8.64 -18.21
CA HIS A 225 13.21 -9.61 -17.23
C HIS A 225 12.21 -9.92 -16.10
N ILE A 226 11.43 -8.94 -15.69
CA ILE A 226 10.39 -9.10 -14.67
C ILE A 226 9.20 -9.83 -15.27
N ARG A 227 8.81 -9.49 -16.49
CA ARG A 227 7.69 -10.12 -17.20
C ARG A 227 7.89 -11.63 -17.32
N THR A 228 9.04 -12.07 -17.84
CA THR A 228 9.34 -13.50 -17.98
C THR A 228 9.22 -14.26 -16.66
N LYS A 229 9.63 -13.64 -15.54
CA LYS A 229 9.45 -14.27 -14.22
C LYS A 229 8.01 -14.29 -13.76
N MET A 230 7.29 -13.19 -14.00
CA MET A 230 5.90 -13.07 -13.62
C MET A 230 5.03 -14.13 -14.33
N GLU A 231 5.24 -14.37 -15.62
CA GLU A 231 4.53 -15.38 -16.41
C GLU A 231 4.66 -16.80 -15.83
N LEU A 232 5.78 -17.11 -15.19
CA LEU A 232 5.98 -18.41 -14.50
C LEU A 232 5.14 -18.50 -13.21
N LEU A 233 4.79 -17.38 -12.60
CA LEU A 233 4.13 -17.30 -11.29
C LEU A 233 2.65 -16.95 -11.37
N SER A 234 2.17 -16.44 -12.52
CA SER A 234 0.78 -16.01 -12.71
C SER A 234 -0.06 -17.08 -13.41
N CYS A 235 -1.35 -17.06 -13.11
CA CYS A 235 -2.40 -17.71 -13.90
C CYS A 235 -2.81 -16.80 -15.07
N ASP A 236 -3.65 -17.32 -15.98
CA ASP A 236 -4.16 -16.60 -17.16
C ASP A 236 -4.89 -15.29 -16.82
N ASN A 237 -5.50 -15.21 -15.64
CA ASN A 237 -6.16 -14.01 -15.13
C ASN A 237 -5.20 -13.01 -14.45
N GLY A 238 -3.89 -13.27 -14.46
CA GLY A 238 -2.86 -12.42 -13.86
C GLY A 238 -2.71 -12.53 -12.33
N LEU A 239 -3.52 -13.35 -11.66
CA LEU A 239 -3.36 -13.65 -10.24
C LEU A 239 -2.23 -14.66 -10.02
N ALA A 240 -1.75 -14.79 -8.78
CA ALA A 240 -0.76 -15.80 -8.43
C ALA A 240 -1.35 -17.22 -8.60
N LYS A 241 -0.49 -18.17 -8.96
CA LYS A 241 -0.83 -19.59 -8.84
C LYS A 241 -1.06 -19.87 -7.35
N GLU A 242 -2.24 -20.37 -7.01
CA GLU A 242 -2.63 -20.58 -5.60
C GLU A 242 -1.71 -21.61 -4.93
N GLN A 243 -1.14 -21.26 -3.78
CA GLN A 243 -0.25 -22.11 -2.99
C GLN A 243 -0.68 -22.23 -1.52
N TYR A 244 -1.37 -21.23 -0.97
CA TYR A 244 -1.58 -21.07 0.48
C TYR A 244 -3.04 -20.89 0.91
N ILE A 245 -3.98 -20.71 -0.01
CA ILE A 245 -5.41 -20.47 0.29
C ILE A 245 -6.23 -21.78 0.28
N GLN A 246 -5.64 -22.89 0.58
CA GLN A 246 -6.38 -24.17 0.69
C GLN A 246 -7.04 -24.37 2.05
#